data_243cbb53e782ab7bef9fd04952e4cedf
#
_entry.id   243cbb53e782ab7bef9fd04952e4cedf
#
_cell.length_a   1.000
_cell.length_b   1.000
_cell.length_c   1.000
_cell.angle_alpha   90.00
_cell.angle_beta   90.00
_cell.angle_gamma   90.00
#
_symmetry.space_group_name_H-M   'P 1'
#
loop_
_entity.id
_entity.type
_entity.pdbx_description
1 polymer ?
#
loop_
_entity_poly.entity_id
_entity_poly.type
_entity_poly.pdbx_seq_one_letter_code
_entity_poly.pdbx_strand_id
1 'polypeptide(L)'
;PARGSASININKVSCREEAELLCRLNEDMMIQEFMDGTEYGADVYIDMISGKVTSIFVKEKIKMRAGETDKSVSVKDGRLFDLIKDFVETIGFCGIIDIDIFKVNGKYYISEVNPRFGGGYPHAYACGVNVPAQIIRNLEGKANEEAIGAYEENICMMKYNEIMIRRMNDNSKD
;
A
#
# COMPACT_ATOMS: atom_id res chain seq x y z
N PRO A 1 0.42 11.49 13.90
CA PRO A 1 1.29 12.57 13.37
C PRO A 1 1.03 12.81 11.88
N ALA A 2 1.28 14.04 11.40
CA ALA A 2 1.16 14.40 9.98
C ALA A 2 2.31 13.78 9.13
N ARG A 3 3.40 13.40 9.79
CA ARG A 3 4.54 12.70 9.20
C ARG A 3 4.93 11.53 10.08
N GLY A 4 5.15 10.36 9.49
CA GLY A 4 5.50 9.16 10.26
C GLY A 4 5.54 7.91 9.40
N SER A 5 5.80 6.78 10.05
CA SER A 5 5.76 5.45 9.44
C SER A 5 5.39 4.40 10.48
N ALA A 6 5.03 3.22 10.04
CA ALA A 6 4.76 2.04 10.89
C ALA A 6 3.67 2.27 11.96
N SER A 7 2.72 3.16 11.73
CA SER A 7 1.63 3.50 12.67
C SER A 7 2.10 3.98 14.05
N ILE A 8 3.31 4.55 14.15
CA ILE A 8 3.85 5.05 15.41
C ILE A 8 3.09 6.32 15.83
N ASN A 9 2.67 6.39 17.10
CA ASN A 9 1.93 7.50 17.70
C ASN A 9 0.55 7.76 17.07
N ILE A 10 -0.07 6.78 16.43
CA ILE A 10 -1.47 6.85 16.02
C ILE A 10 -2.33 6.52 17.24
N ASN A 11 -3.31 7.38 17.53
CA ASN A 11 -4.22 7.23 18.65
C ASN A 11 -5.67 7.31 18.17
N LYS A 12 -6.49 6.34 18.59
CA LYS A 12 -7.93 6.46 18.47
C LYS A 12 -8.46 7.21 19.69
N VAL A 13 -9.18 8.29 19.45
CA VAL A 13 -9.78 9.13 20.51
C VAL A 13 -11.29 9.00 20.48
N SER A 14 -11.92 9.14 21.65
CA SER A 14 -13.37 8.97 21.82
C SER A 14 -14.09 10.30 22.03
N CYS A 15 -13.35 11.36 22.35
CA CYS A 15 -13.91 12.70 22.58
C CYS A 15 -12.96 13.81 22.13
N ARG A 16 -13.50 15.01 22.08
CA ARG A 16 -12.77 16.21 21.66
C ARG A 16 -11.62 16.55 22.61
N GLU A 17 -11.82 16.40 23.90
CA GLU A 17 -10.84 16.73 24.94
C GLU A 17 -9.58 15.88 24.83
N GLU A 18 -9.72 14.58 24.51
CA GLU A 18 -8.59 13.68 24.22
C GLU A 18 -7.82 14.13 22.98
N ALA A 19 -8.53 14.49 21.90
CA ALA A 19 -7.91 14.98 20.67
C ALA A 19 -7.14 16.29 20.92
N GLU A 20 -7.72 17.24 21.64
CA GLU A 20 -7.08 18.51 21.99
C GLU A 20 -5.84 18.30 22.87
N LEU A 21 -5.88 17.36 23.81
CA LEU A 21 -4.73 17.03 24.65
C LEU A 21 -3.56 16.49 23.81
N LEU A 22 -3.83 15.54 22.93
CA LEU A 22 -2.79 14.95 22.06
C LEU A 22 -2.19 16.00 21.11
N CYS A 23 -3.00 16.89 20.55
CA CYS A 23 -2.51 17.98 19.69
C CYS A 23 -1.66 19.00 20.45
N ARG A 24 -1.93 19.24 21.74
CA ARG A 24 -1.07 20.11 22.58
C ARG A 24 0.26 19.46 22.92
N LEU A 25 0.28 18.12 23.06
CA LEU A 25 1.50 17.37 23.38
C LEU A 25 2.40 17.15 22.15
N ASN A 26 1.83 17.26 20.96
CA ASN A 26 2.56 17.06 19.72
C ASN A 26 1.95 17.95 18.61
N GLU A 27 2.68 18.97 18.20
CA GLU A 27 2.24 19.96 17.21
C GLU A 27 2.10 19.36 15.79
N ASP A 28 2.76 18.24 15.50
CA ASP A 28 2.70 17.53 14.20
C ASP A 28 1.50 16.57 14.09
N MET A 29 0.50 16.66 14.98
CA MET A 29 -0.67 15.79 14.93
C MET A 29 -1.67 16.22 13.87
N MET A 30 -2.24 15.26 13.17
CA MET A 30 -3.36 15.40 12.25
C MET A 30 -4.55 14.63 12.80
N ILE A 31 -5.73 15.22 12.73
CA ILE A 31 -6.99 14.56 13.10
C ILE A 31 -7.68 14.07 11.84
N GLN A 32 -8.03 12.80 11.82
CA GLN A 32 -8.76 12.17 10.73
C GLN A 32 -10.00 11.45 11.26
N GLU A 33 -11.00 11.29 10.41
CA GLU A 33 -12.15 10.44 10.70
C GLU A 33 -11.67 8.98 10.90
N PHE A 34 -12.19 8.34 11.95
CA PHE A 34 -11.91 6.92 12.16
C PHE A 34 -12.75 6.08 11.20
N MET A 35 -12.08 5.35 10.32
CA MET A 35 -12.71 4.45 9.35
C MET A 35 -12.89 3.06 9.96
N ASP A 36 -14.14 2.70 10.33
CA ASP A 36 -14.48 1.36 10.81
C ASP A 36 -14.99 0.51 9.63
N GLY A 37 -14.08 -0.17 8.97
CA GLY A 37 -14.39 -0.95 7.77
C GLY A 37 -13.27 -1.91 7.36
N THR A 38 -13.48 -2.59 6.24
CA THR A 38 -12.47 -3.49 5.68
C THR A 38 -11.35 -2.66 5.04
N GLU A 39 -10.12 -2.99 5.38
CA GLU A 39 -8.93 -2.34 4.84
C GLU A 39 -8.39 -3.09 3.61
N TYR A 40 -8.11 -2.36 2.56
CA TYR A 40 -7.50 -2.83 1.32
C TYR A 40 -6.16 -2.11 1.08
N GLY A 41 -5.26 -2.78 0.39
CA GLY A 41 -4.07 -2.18 -0.19
C GLY A 41 -4.09 -2.33 -1.70
N ALA A 42 -3.62 -1.32 -2.41
CA ALA A 42 -3.44 -1.40 -3.85
C ALA A 42 -2.01 -1.05 -4.25
N ASP A 43 -1.36 -1.96 -4.98
CA ASP A 43 -0.10 -1.67 -5.67
C ASP A 43 -0.45 -1.22 -7.09
N VAL A 44 -0.10 0.03 -7.45
CA VAL A 44 -0.49 0.66 -8.71
C VAL A 44 0.75 1.13 -9.45
N TYR A 45 0.87 0.79 -10.72
CA TYR A 45 1.93 1.30 -11.56
C TYR A 45 1.40 2.24 -12.64
N ILE A 46 1.96 3.44 -12.66
CA ILE A 46 1.71 4.47 -13.65
C ILE A 46 2.91 4.49 -14.60
N ASP A 47 2.66 4.16 -15.84
CA ASP A 47 3.67 4.10 -16.88
C ASP A 47 4.37 5.45 -17.07
N MET A 48 5.69 5.47 -16.95
CA MET A 48 6.49 6.70 -17.00
C MET A 48 6.58 7.32 -18.41
N ILE A 49 6.21 6.59 -19.45
CA ILE A 49 6.21 7.06 -20.83
C ILE A 49 4.85 7.62 -21.24
N SER A 50 3.78 6.87 -20.97
CA SER A 50 2.42 7.23 -21.36
C SER A 50 1.67 8.07 -20.32
N GLY A 51 2.10 8.03 -19.05
CA GLY A 51 1.40 8.65 -17.91
C GLY A 51 0.10 7.95 -17.52
N LYS A 52 -0.18 6.74 -18.07
CA LYS A 52 -1.40 5.98 -17.80
C LYS A 52 -1.16 4.88 -16.78
N VAL A 53 -2.20 4.53 -16.04
CA VAL A 53 -2.18 3.36 -15.17
C VAL A 53 -2.13 2.10 -16.02
N THR A 54 -1.09 1.28 -15.85
CA THR A 54 -0.90 0.02 -16.59
C THR A 54 -1.13 -1.22 -15.74
N SER A 55 -0.98 -1.15 -14.43
CA SER A 55 -1.36 -2.25 -13.55
C SER A 55 -1.91 -1.76 -12.22
N ILE A 56 -2.92 -2.48 -11.72
CA ILE A 56 -3.48 -2.33 -10.38
C ILE A 56 -3.60 -3.74 -9.80
N PHE A 57 -2.99 -3.97 -8.65
CA PHE A 57 -3.21 -5.17 -7.84
C PHE A 57 -3.86 -4.77 -6.53
N VAL A 58 -5.03 -5.32 -6.24
CA VAL A 58 -5.76 -5.05 -4.99
C VAL A 58 -5.74 -6.29 -4.09
N LYS A 59 -5.53 -6.03 -2.80
CA LYS A 59 -5.55 -7.05 -1.75
C LYS A 59 -6.37 -6.55 -0.55
N GLU A 60 -7.19 -7.42 0.01
CA GLU A 60 -7.77 -7.22 1.34
C GLU A 60 -6.71 -7.50 2.40
N LYS A 61 -6.52 -6.58 3.33
CA LYS A 61 -5.58 -6.72 4.45
C LYS A 61 -6.24 -7.50 5.59
N ILE A 62 -5.91 -8.77 5.72
CA ILE A 62 -6.47 -9.65 6.78
C ILE A 62 -5.78 -9.41 8.11
N LYS A 63 -4.47 -9.15 8.08
CA LYS A 63 -3.68 -8.87 9.29
C LYS A 63 -2.53 -7.93 8.99
N MET A 64 -2.40 -6.92 9.84
CA MET A 64 -1.25 -6.03 9.87
C MET A 64 -0.29 -6.42 11.00
N ARG A 65 1.02 -6.21 10.79
CA ARG A 65 2.05 -6.37 11.81
C ARG A 65 3.14 -5.31 11.61
N ALA A 66 3.40 -4.53 12.66
CA ALA A 66 4.39 -3.45 12.64
C ALA A 66 4.22 -2.46 11.47
N GLY A 67 2.97 -2.09 11.16
CA GLY A 67 2.66 -1.15 10.07
C GLY A 67 2.75 -1.74 8.65
N GLU A 68 2.97 -3.06 8.52
CA GLU A 68 3.00 -3.73 7.22
C GLU A 68 1.94 -4.83 7.10
N THR A 69 1.52 -5.11 5.87
CA THR A 69 0.62 -6.23 5.58
C THR A 69 1.32 -7.55 5.87
N ASP A 70 0.82 -8.28 6.88
CA ASP A 70 1.30 -9.59 7.31
C ASP A 70 0.55 -10.72 6.60
N LYS A 71 -0.79 -10.57 6.47
CA LYS A 71 -1.65 -11.49 5.71
C LYS A 71 -2.60 -10.70 4.84
N SER A 72 -2.79 -11.16 3.61
CA SER A 72 -3.72 -10.55 2.66
C SER A 72 -4.27 -11.57 1.67
N VAL A 73 -5.39 -11.24 1.06
CA VAL A 73 -6.03 -12.03 0.00
C VAL A 73 -6.22 -11.13 -1.23
N SER A 74 -5.85 -11.62 -2.41
CA SER A 74 -6.07 -10.92 -3.66
C SER A 74 -7.55 -10.83 -3.99
N VAL A 75 -8.02 -9.64 -4.38
CA VAL A 75 -9.42 -9.39 -4.73
C VAL A 75 -9.52 -8.58 -6.01
N LYS A 76 -10.64 -8.72 -6.72
CA LYS A 76 -10.98 -7.90 -7.90
C LYS A 76 -12.31 -7.20 -7.67
N ASP A 77 -12.34 -5.89 -7.86
CA ASP A 77 -13.58 -5.10 -7.91
C ASP A 77 -13.38 -4.00 -8.95
N GLY A 78 -14.15 -4.07 -10.04
CA GLY A 78 -14.07 -3.11 -11.14
C GLY A 78 -14.32 -1.68 -10.70
N ARG A 79 -15.26 -1.45 -9.78
CA ARG A 79 -15.53 -0.10 -9.24
C ARG A 79 -14.33 0.46 -8.46
N LEU A 80 -13.57 -0.42 -7.79
CA LEU A 80 -12.36 -0.01 -7.07
C LEU A 80 -11.22 0.29 -8.05
N PHE A 81 -11.10 -0.49 -9.13
CA PHE A 81 -10.13 -0.20 -10.19
C PHE A 81 -10.42 1.14 -10.87
N ASP A 82 -11.68 1.43 -11.20
CA ASP A 82 -12.09 2.70 -11.79
C ASP A 82 -11.79 3.87 -10.87
N LEU A 83 -12.15 3.76 -9.57
CA LEU A 83 -11.86 4.77 -8.56
C LEU A 83 -10.34 5.06 -8.45
N ILE A 84 -9.52 4.02 -8.39
CA ILE A 84 -8.06 4.16 -8.27
C ILE A 84 -7.51 4.82 -9.53
N LYS A 85 -7.93 4.36 -10.71
CA LYS A 85 -7.47 4.88 -12.00
C LYS A 85 -7.79 6.37 -12.14
N ASP A 86 -9.04 6.76 -11.92
CA ASP A 86 -9.49 8.15 -12.00
C ASP A 86 -8.75 9.06 -11.01
N PHE A 87 -8.58 8.60 -9.77
CA PHE A 87 -7.86 9.34 -8.74
C PHE A 87 -6.39 9.55 -9.13
N VAL A 88 -5.70 8.48 -9.51
CA VAL A 88 -4.27 8.49 -9.79
C VAL A 88 -3.94 9.33 -11.04
N GLU A 89 -4.73 9.18 -12.10
CA GLU A 89 -4.54 9.93 -13.35
C GLU A 89 -4.91 11.41 -13.17
N THR A 90 -5.93 11.74 -12.36
CA THR A 90 -6.31 13.13 -12.06
C THR A 90 -5.21 13.88 -11.30
N ILE A 91 -4.55 13.24 -10.33
CA ILE A 91 -3.47 13.85 -9.56
C ILE A 91 -2.16 13.90 -10.35
N GLY A 92 -1.96 12.96 -11.29
CA GLY A 92 -0.76 12.92 -12.14
C GLY A 92 0.43 12.23 -11.45
N PHE A 93 0.18 11.15 -10.70
CA PHE A 93 1.25 10.30 -10.18
C PHE A 93 2.04 9.64 -11.30
N CYS A 94 3.29 9.23 -10.99
CA CYS A 94 4.18 8.54 -11.93
C CYS A 94 4.95 7.43 -11.22
N GLY A 95 5.14 6.29 -11.88
CA GLY A 95 5.85 5.14 -11.33
C GLY A 95 4.98 4.30 -10.40
N ILE A 96 5.61 3.66 -9.41
CA ILE A 96 4.91 2.78 -8.45
C ILE A 96 4.39 3.57 -7.25
N ILE A 97 3.14 3.30 -6.89
CA ILE A 97 2.53 3.79 -5.64
C ILE A 97 1.83 2.65 -4.91
N ASP A 98 1.78 2.76 -3.58
CA ASP A 98 1.05 1.89 -2.67
C ASP A 98 -0.07 2.72 -2.03
N ILE A 99 -1.31 2.29 -2.18
CA ILE A 99 -2.50 3.02 -1.74
C ILE A 99 -3.20 2.23 -0.65
N ASP A 100 -3.51 2.88 0.47
CA ASP A 100 -4.35 2.34 1.52
C ASP A 100 -5.79 2.83 1.36
N ILE A 101 -6.75 1.89 1.43
CA ILE A 101 -8.15 2.13 1.10
C ILE A 101 -9.03 1.45 2.15
N PHE A 102 -10.05 2.15 2.62
CA PHE A 102 -11.09 1.58 3.47
C PHE A 102 -12.39 1.37 2.69
N LYS A 103 -13.08 0.26 2.97
CA LYS A 103 -14.46 0.04 2.52
C LYS A 103 -15.40 0.13 3.71
N VAL A 104 -16.20 1.19 3.73
CA VAL A 104 -17.19 1.46 4.80
C VAL A 104 -18.55 1.59 4.17
N ASN A 105 -19.54 0.83 4.64
CA ASN A 105 -20.92 0.84 4.13
C ASN A 105 -21.00 0.70 2.60
N GLY A 106 -20.15 -0.16 2.01
CA GLY A 106 -20.13 -0.43 0.58
C GLY A 106 -19.45 0.65 -0.28
N LYS A 107 -18.92 1.71 0.32
CA LYS A 107 -18.16 2.78 -0.36
C LYS A 107 -16.68 2.65 -0.07
N TYR A 108 -15.85 3.00 -1.04
CA TYR A 108 -14.41 3.06 -0.92
C TYR A 108 -13.90 4.46 -0.60
N TYR A 109 -12.90 4.54 0.28
CA TYR A 109 -12.25 5.77 0.72
C TYR A 109 -10.74 5.58 0.65
N ILE A 110 -10.07 6.39 -0.16
CA ILE A 110 -8.60 6.43 -0.22
C ILE A 110 -8.11 7.15 1.05
N SER A 111 -7.26 6.47 1.81
CA SER A 111 -6.75 6.95 3.10
C SER A 111 -5.33 7.49 3.00
N GLU A 112 -4.46 6.77 2.33
CA GLU A 112 -3.04 7.11 2.24
C GLU A 112 -2.48 6.69 0.88
N VAL A 113 -1.53 7.48 0.36
CA VAL A 113 -0.77 7.14 -0.85
C VAL A 113 0.72 7.23 -0.56
N ASN A 114 1.43 6.15 -0.79
CA ASN A 114 2.86 6.05 -0.59
C ASN A 114 3.56 5.91 -1.95
N PRO A 115 4.38 6.87 -2.42
CA PRO A 115 5.05 6.81 -3.72
C PRO A 115 6.29 5.89 -3.69
N ARG A 116 6.06 4.63 -3.38
CA ARG A 116 7.07 3.56 -3.26
C ARG A 116 6.40 2.19 -3.32
N PHE A 117 7.21 1.14 -3.40
CA PHE A 117 6.71 -0.23 -3.19
C PHE A 117 6.15 -0.39 -1.77
N GLY A 118 4.95 -0.94 -1.66
CA GLY A 118 4.34 -1.31 -0.39
C GLY A 118 5.01 -2.53 0.25
N GLY A 119 4.95 -2.65 1.58
CA GLY A 119 5.41 -3.85 2.29
C GLY A 119 4.65 -5.12 1.91
N GLY A 120 3.47 -4.98 1.29
CA GLY A 120 2.65 -6.07 0.73
C GLY A 120 2.90 -6.38 -0.74
N TYR A 121 3.79 -5.67 -1.44
CA TYR A 121 4.07 -5.86 -2.87
C TYR A 121 4.53 -7.29 -3.25
N PRO A 122 5.26 -8.06 -2.41
CA PRO A 122 5.55 -9.45 -2.74
C PRO A 122 4.33 -10.29 -3.10
N HIS A 123 3.14 -9.96 -2.58
CA HIS A 123 1.88 -10.59 -2.97
C HIS A 123 1.53 -10.30 -4.44
N ALA A 124 1.57 -9.02 -4.85
CA ALA A 124 1.33 -8.62 -6.23
C ALA A 124 2.31 -9.30 -7.20
N TYR A 125 3.61 -9.32 -6.84
CA TYR A 125 4.65 -9.94 -7.64
C TYR A 125 4.41 -11.45 -7.80
N ALA A 126 4.10 -12.16 -6.72
CA ALA A 126 3.81 -13.60 -6.75
C ALA A 126 2.55 -13.93 -7.57
N CYS A 127 1.58 -13.00 -7.65
CA CYS A 127 0.39 -13.12 -8.51
C CYS A 127 0.62 -12.68 -9.97
N GLY A 128 1.86 -12.36 -10.36
CA GLY A 128 2.22 -12.05 -11.74
C GLY A 128 2.28 -10.56 -12.09
N VAL A 129 2.00 -9.66 -11.15
CA VAL A 129 2.10 -8.21 -11.37
C VAL A 129 3.55 -7.76 -11.17
N ASN A 130 4.34 -7.88 -12.24
CA ASN A 130 5.78 -7.62 -12.25
C ASN A 130 6.09 -6.16 -12.58
N VAL A 131 5.96 -5.27 -11.59
CA VAL A 131 6.28 -3.84 -11.73
C VAL A 131 7.78 -3.60 -12.03
N PRO A 132 8.76 -4.32 -11.45
CA PRO A 132 10.15 -4.18 -11.85
C PRO A 132 10.39 -4.34 -13.36
N ALA A 133 9.73 -5.31 -14.01
CA ALA A 133 9.83 -5.47 -15.46
C ALA A 133 9.21 -4.29 -16.22
N GLN A 134 8.10 -3.73 -15.73
CA GLN A 134 7.48 -2.53 -16.30
C GLN A 134 8.40 -1.30 -16.19
N ILE A 135 9.09 -1.13 -15.06
CA ILE A 135 10.08 -0.07 -14.85
C ILE A 135 11.24 -0.22 -15.85
N ILE A 136 11.81 -1.43 -15.99
CA ILE A 136 12.91 -1.69 -16.93
C ILE A 136 12.48 -1.34 -18.36
N ARG A 137 11.27 -1.76 -18.77
CA ARG A 137 10.72 -1.43 -20.08
C ARG A 137 10.61 0.09 -20.33
N ASN A 138 10.17 0.85 -19.31
CA ASN A 138 10.13 2.31 -19.41
C ASN A 138 11.53 2.94 -19.48
N LEU A 139 12.51 2.41 -18.75
CA LEU A 139 13.92 2.86 -18.84
C LEU A 139 14.53 2.60 -20.22
N GLU A 140 14.04 1.60 -20.95
CA GLU A 140 14.37 1.34 -22.36
C GLU A 140 13.61 2.26 -23.34
N GLY A 141 12.81 3.21 -22.85
CA GLY A 141 12.00 4.12 -23.67
C GLY A 141 10.73 3.50 -24.27
N LYS A 142 10.28 2.36 -23.74
CA LYS A 142 9.10 1.63 -24.22
C LYS A 142 7.94 1.76 -23.24
N ALA A 143 6.75 2.14 -23.71
CA ALA A 143 5.55 2.15 -22.90
C ALA A 143 5.06 0.71 -22.59
N ASN A 144 4.43 0.55 -21.45
CA ASN A 144 3.78 -0.70 -21.05
C ASN A 144 2.34 -0.75 -21.57
N GLU A 145 1.84 -1.97 -21.76
CA GLU A 145 0.42 -2.21 -22.07
C GLU A 145 -0.39 -2.28 -20.78
N GLU A 146 -1.66 -1.90 -20.87
CA GLU A 146 -2.60 -1.99 -19.74
C GLU A 146 -2.90 -3.45 -19.41
N ALA A 147 -2.71 -3.83 -18.14
CA ALA A 147 -2.95 -5.16 -17.60
C ALA A 147 -3.64 -5.07 -16.21
N ILE A 148 -4.59 -4.14 -16.06
CA ILE A 148 -5.35 -3.95 -14.82
C ILE A 148 -6.16 -5.21 -14.50
N GLY A 149 -6.01 -5.74 -13.27
CA GLY A 149 -6.71 -6.93 -12.82
C GLY A 149 -6.25 -8.25 -13.50
N ALA A 150 -5.12 -8.23 -14.22
CA ALA A 150 -4.54 -9.42 -14.86
C ALA A 150 -3.79 -10.31 -13.84
N TYR A 151 -4.50 -10.77 -12.81
CA TYR A 151 -4.01 -11.68 -11.77
C TYR A 151 -5.16 -12.55 -11.24
N GLU A 152 -4.85 -13.59 -10.49
CA GLU A 152 -5.85 -14.49 -9.90
C GLU A 152 -6.41 -13.92 -8.58
N GLU A 153 -7.74 -14.05 -8.39
CA GLU A 153 -8.40 -13.74 -7.11
C GLU A 153 -8.25 -14.86 -6.09
N ASN A 154 -8.50 -14.51 -4.82
CA ASN A 154 -8.52 -15.43 -3.70
C ASN A 154 -7.17 -16.14 -3.43
N ILE A 155 -6.09 -15.56 -3.90
CA ILE A 155 -4.74 -15.98 -3.53
C ILE A 155 -4.39 -15.34 -2.18
N CYS A 156 -3.99 -16.16 -1.23
CA CYS A 156 -3.61 -15.71 0.10
C CYS A 156 -2.09 -15.59 0.23
N MET A 157 -1.64 -14.42 0.66
CA MET A 157 -0.26 -14.21 1.12
C MET A 157 -0.20 -14.25 2.63
N MET A 158 0.79 -14.97 3.17
CA MET A 158 1.11 -15.00 4.59
C MET A 158 2.63 -14.83 4.75
N LYS A 159 3.05 -13.80 5.49
CA LYS A 159 4.45 -13.66 5.90
C LYS A 159 4.74 -14.62 7.05
N TYR A 160 5.91 -15.24 7.04
CA TYR A 160 6.42 -16.08 8.13
C TYR A 160 7.86 -15.70 8.46
N ASN A 161 8.28 -15.98 9.68
CA ASN A 161 9.64 -15.74 10.12
C ASN A 161 10.44 -17.04 10.08
N GLU A 162 11.65 -16.96 9.54
CA GLU A 162 12.66 -18.00 9.68
C GLU A 162 13.69 -17.60 10.74
N ILE A 163 14.23 -18.60 11.44
CA ILE A 163 15.29 -18.40 12.43
C ILE A 163 16.60 -18.84 11.79
N MET A 164 17.55 -17.90 11.68
CA MET A 164 18.90 -18.22 11.29
C MET A 164 19.80 -18.15 12.54
N ILE A 165 20.46 -19.26 12.84
CA ILE A 165 21.46 -19.33 13.93
C ILE A 165 22.84 -19.35 13.32
N ARG A 166 23.65 -18.37 13.68
CA ARG A 166 25.04 -18.25 13.20
C ARG A 166 25.97 -17.97 14.38
N ARG A 167 27.11 -18.67 14.44
CA ARG A 167 28.17 -18.34 15.38
C ARG A 167 28.84 -17.06 14.89
N MET A 168 28.92 -16.04 15.77
CA MET A 168 29.71 -14.84 15.53
C MET A 168 31.16 -15.16 15.87
N ASN A 169 32.06 -15.13 14.88
CA ASN A 169 33.50 -15.17 15.13
C ASN A 169 33.98 -13.77 15.48
N ASP A 170 34.94 -13.65 16.42
CA ASP A 170 35.43 -12.36 16.95
C ASP A 170 36.06 -11.41 15.90
N ASN A 171 36.24 -11.86 14.65
CA ASN A 171 36.88 -11.09 13.57
C ASN A 171 35.91 -10.39 12.59
N SER A 172 34.62 -10.31 12.89
CA SER A 172 33.64 -9.58 12.04
C SER A 172 33.22 -8.25 12.69
N LYS A 173 34.23 -7.45 13.09
CA LYS A 173 34.07 -6.01 13.31
C LYS A 173 34.65 -5.30 12.09
N ASP A 174 33.89 -5.27 11.00
CA ASP A 174 34.03 -4.32 9.91
C ASP A 174 32.61 -3.93 9.42
#